data_7badf327b152384708d3eb6f108e52c0
#
_entry.id   7badf327b152384708d3eb6f108e52c0
#
_cell.length_a   1.000
_cell.length_b   1.000
_cell.length_c   1.000
_cell.angle_alpha   90.00
_cell.angle_beta   90.00
_cell.angle_gamma   90.00
#
_symmetry.space_group_name_H-M   'P 1'
#
loop_
_entity.id
_entity.type
_entity.pdbx_description
1 polymer ?
#
loop_
_entity_poly.entity_id
_entity_poly.type
_entity_poly.pdbx_seq_one_letter_code
_entity_poly.pdbx_strand_id
1 'polypeptide(L)'
;MALEVLSLFNLYRFTPGRRAWMSARIAEAATQVGLAEIATAATALIASEKELAADFRIWTTVRAATDAAVVSQKLVVSDQQRDAILGAFDAFLDALAGRSTRPAGQAAGRVQREVFPEGSRKIITLPYPDETAAIESMVQVLETQLVGDVTAAGAGDWVAELKTTNSDFATQYDQLSAGRQVDFKALRVRDEAQQATFLRLIGKVVGASTDDAQLGTLLDSVAVQQAAMKALYQSRRAVSDVDADTGVPLPQPVATDPPAPTP
;
A
#
# COMPACT_ATOMS: atom_id res chain seq x y z
N MET A 1 -40.23 -5.60 0.69
CA MET A 1 -39.91 -5.95 -0.73
C MET A 1 -39.46 -7.41 -0.72
N ALA A 2 -40.27 -8.32 -1.29
CA ALA A 2 -39.95 -9.74 -1.26
C ALA A 2 -38.65 -9.97 -2.04
N LEU A 3 -37.66 -10.57 -1.40
CA LEU A 3 -36.43 -11.05 -2.06
C LEU A 3 -36.83 -12.31 -2.84
N GLU A 4 -36.85 -12.24 -4.16
CA GLU A 4 -36.96 -13.45 -4.95
C GLU A 4 -35.68 -14.28 -4.74
N VAL A 5 -35.80 -15.52 -4.30
CA VAL A 5 -34.67 -16.46 -4.06
C VAL A 5 -33.72 -16.51 -5.27
N LEU A 6 -34.28 -16.39 -6.48
CA LEU A 6 -33.50 -16.32 -7.72
C LEU A 6 -32.55 -15.11 -7.80
N SER A 7 -32.86 -13.98 -7.14
CA SER A 7 -32.00 -12.82 -7.13
C SER A 7 -30.75 -13.03 -6.27
N LEU A 8 -30.77 -13.98 -5.35
CA LEU A 8 -29.61 -14.35 -4.49
C LEU A 8 -28.51 -15.08 -5.28
N PHE A 9 -28.80 -15.61 -6.45
CA PHE A 9 -27.79 -16.22 -7.32
C PHE A 9 -26.99 -15.19 -8.14
N ASN A 10 -27.43 -13.93 -8.17
CA ASN A 10 -26.79 -12.83 -8.90
C ASN A 10 -26.41 -11.67 -7.94
N LEU A 11 -25.91 -11.98 -6.76
CA LEU A 11 -25.44 -10.97 -5.84
C LEU A 11 -24.20 -10.24 -6.40
N TYR A 12 -24.19 -8.93 -6.24
CA TYR A 12 -22.98 -8.16 -6.47
C TYR A 12 -21.87 -8.60 -5.51
N ARG A 13 -20.62 -8.39 -5.93
CA ARG A 13 -19.49 -8.52 -5.00
C ARG A 13 -19.55 -7.35 -4.01
N PHE A 14 -19.78 -7.68 -2.74
CA PHE A 14 -19.84 -6.68 -1.68
C PHE A 14 -18.44 -6.37 -1.14
N THR A 15 -18.23 -5.12 -0.77
CA THR A 15 -17.04 -4.71 -0.04
C THR A 15 -17.03 -5.27 1.38
N PRO A 16 -15.84 -5.39 2.04
CA PRO A 16 -15.76 -5.96 3.40
C PRO A 16 -16.63 -5.24 4.43
N GLY A 17 -16.69 -3.90 4.41
CA GLY A 17 -17.56 -3.14 5.31
C GLY A 17 -19.04 -3.47 5.11
N ARG A 18 -19.49 -3.63 3.85
CA ARG A 18 -20.88 -4.05 3.56
C ARG A 18 -21.16 -5.45 4.08
N ARG A 19 -20.24 -6.40 3.90
CA ARG A 19 -20.40 -7.76 4.43
C ARG A 19 -20.42 -7.79 5.95
N ALA A 20 -19.56 -7.00 6.63
CA ALA A 20 -19.58 -6.87 8.08
C ALA A 20 -20.94 -6.35 8.58
N TRP A 21 -21.44 -5.28 7.98
CA TRP A 21 -22.73 -4.68 8.34
C TRP A 21 -23.89 -5.64 8.11
N MET A 22 -23.96 -6.30 6.94
CA MET A 22 -24.99 -7.29 6.64
C MET A 22 -24.93 -8.48 7.61
N SER A 23 -23.74 -8.99 7.92
CA SER A 23 -23.54 -10.10 8.85
C SER A 23 -24.04 -9.72 10.26
N ALA A 24 -23.82 -8.49 10.72
CA ALA A 24 -24.36 -8.01 12.00
C ALA A 24 -25.90 -8.02 12.00
N ARG A 25 -26.53 -7.54 10.94
CA ARG A 25 -28.01 -7.54 10.82
C ARG A 25 -28.59 -8.94 10.70
N ILE A 26 -27.92 -9.85 9.97
CA ILE A 26 -28.32 -11.27 9.91
C ILE A 26 -28.21 -11.90 11.30
N ALA A 27 -27.14 -11.63 12.06
CA ALA A 27 -26.96 -12.16 13.40
C ALA A 27 -28.08 -11.71 14.36
N GLU A 28 -28.44 -10.42 14.32
CA GLU A 28 -29.52 -9.84 15.12
C GLU A 28 -30.88 -10.49 14.75
N ALA A 29 -31.21 -10.53 13.47
CA ALA A 29 -32.46 -11.11 12.99
C ALA A 29 -32.56 -12.61 13.30
N ALA A 30 -31.46 -13.37 13.09
CA ALA A 30 -31.41 -14.80 13.42
C ALA A 30 -31.60 -15.06 14.92
N THR A 31 -31.04 -14.20 15.77
CA THR A 31 -31.25 -14.29 17.23
C THR A 31 -32.71 -14.09 17.58
N GLN A 32 -33.37 -13.10 16.96
CA GLN A 32 -34.78 -12.80 17.21
C GLN A 32 -35.74 -13.94 16.81
N VAL A 33 -35.40 -14.69 15.73
CA VAL A 33 -36.21 -15.82 15.26
C VAL A 33 -35.71 -17.19 15.75
N GLY A 34 -34.75 -17.20 16.69
CA GLY A 34 -34.28 -18.42 17.35
C GLY A 34 -33.33 -19.31 16.51
N LEU A 35 -32.74 -18.78 15.44
CA LEU A 35 -31.78 -19.51 14.58
C LEU A 35 -30.32 -19.33 15.08
N ALA A 36 -30.02 -19.95 16.22
CA ALA A 36 -28.73 -19.79 16.94
C ALA A 36 -27.51 -20.11 16.08
N GLU A 37 -27.55 -21.13 15.23
CA GLU A 37 -26.44 -21.49 14.35
C GLU A 37 -26.15 -20.42 13.30
N ILE A 38 -27.19 -19.79 12.76
CA ILE A 38 -27.06 -18.68 11.81
C ILE A 38 -26.49 -17.46 12.52
N ALA A 39 -27.02 -17.13 13.71
CA ALA A 39 -26.52 -16.02 14.52
C ALA A 39 -25.02 -16.17 14.83
N THR A 40 -24.60 -17.38 15.25
CA THR A 40 -23.19 -17.69 15.52
C THR A 40 -22.32 -17.57 14.27
N ALA A 41 -22.76 -18.13 13.14
CA ALA A 41 -22.02 -18.08 11.88
C ALA A 41 -21.88 -16.65 11.36
N ALA A 42 -22.92 -15.82 11.46
CA ALA A 42 -22.90 -14.41 11.08
C ALA A 42 -21.97 -13.60 12.00
N THR A 43 -22.04 -13.80 13.31
CA THR A 43 -21.18 -13.13 14.29
C THR A 43 -19.70 -13.42 14.05
N ALA A 44 -19.35 -14.67 13.70
CA ALA A 44 -17.97 -15.04 13.41
C ALA A 44 -17.35 -14.30 12.21
N LEU A 45 -18.17 -13.83 11.27
CA LEU A 45 -17.70 -13.05 10.12
C LEU A 45 -17.42 -11.58 10.44
N ILE A 46 -18.10 -10.99 11.40
CA ILE A 46 -18.06 -9.53 11.64
C ILE A 46 -16.64 -9.05 11.91
N ALA A 47 -15.91 -9.70 12.82
CA ALA A 47 -14.58 -9.28 13.23
C ALA A 47 -13.58 -9.34 12.06
N SER A 48 -13.59 -10.45 11.31
CA SER A 48 -12.67 -10.66 10.17
C SER A 48 -12.97 -9.74 9.01
N GLU A 49 -14.25 -9.40 8.75
CA GLU A 49 -14.64 -8.45 7.71
C GLU A 49 -14.28 -7.00 8.11
N LYS A 50 -14.44 -6.63 9.38
CA LYS A 50 -14.00 -5.32 9.90
C LYS A 50 -12.49 -5.15 9.78
N GLU A 51 -11.72 -6.17 10.11
CA GLU A 51 -10.25 -6.17 9.95
C GLU A 51 -9.87 -6.00 8.48
N LEU A 52 -10.49 -6.77 7.58
CA LEU A 52 -10.24 -6.67 6.15
C LEU A 52 -10.62 -5.29 5.59
N ALA A 53 -11.75 -4.71 6.02
CA ALA A 53 -12.14 -3.35 5.65
C ALA A 53 -11.13 -2.29 6.12
N ALA A 54 -10.57 -2.47 7.31
CA ALA A 54 -9.50 -1.60 7.83
C ALA A 54 -8.22 -1.72 7.00
N ASP A 55 -7.81 -2.93 6.64
CA ASP A 55 -6.64 -3.18 5.81
C ASP A 55 -6.80 -2.57 4.40
N PHE A 56 -7.98 -2.68 3.78
CA PHE A 56 -8.27 -2.01 2.51
C PHE A 56 -8.22 -0.49 2.61
N ARG A 57 -8.72 0.08 3.72
CA ARG A 57 -8.62 1.54 3.95
C ARG A 57 -7.17 2.00 4.07
N ILE A 58 -6.36 1.28 4.85
CA ILE A 58 -4.93 1.56 4.98
C ILE A 58 -4.28 1.51 3.59
N TRP A 59 -4.50 0.44 2.82
CA TRP A 59 -3.95 0.29 1.47
C TRP A 59 -4.39 1.45 0.54
N THR A 60 -5.67 1.83 0.55
CA THR A 60 -6.18 2.93 -0.26
C THR A 60 -5.56 4.26 0.13
N THR A 61 -5.38 4.50 1.45
CA THR A 61 -4.74 5.73 1.97
C THR A 61 -3.27 5.79 1.60
N VAL A 62 -2.54 4.69 1.75
CA VAL A 62 -1.12 4.58 1.37
C VAL A 62 -0.97 4.78 -0.14
N ARG A 63 -1.80 4.15 -0.96
CA ARG A 63 -1.79 4.34 -2.40
C ARG A 63 -2.12 5.78 -2.80
N ALA A 64 -3.16 6.39 -2.20
CA ALA A 64 -3.51 7.78 -2.47
C ALA A 64 -2.38 8.75 -2.06
N ALA A 65 -1.68 8.45 -0.96
CA ALA A 65 -0.50 9.21 -0.53
C ALA A 65 0.70 9.01 -1.46
N THR A 66 0.84 7.83 -2.06
CA THR A 66 1.89 7.51 -3.03
C THR A 66 1.58 8.09 -4.42
N ASP A 67 0.31 8.02 -4.85
CA ASP A 67 -0.16 8.56 -6.13
C ASP A 67 -0.31 10.11 -6.08
N ALA A 68 -0.66 10.67 -4.91
CA ALA A 68 -0.74 12.11 -4.67
C ALA A 68 0.59 12.59 -4.12
N ALA A 69 1.68 12.58 -4.85
CA ALA A 69 2.90 13.38 -4.63
C ALA A 69 3.05 14.14 -3.27
N VAL A 70 2.53 13.59 -2.17
CA VAL A 70 2.88 13.95 -0.81
C VAL A 70 3.99 12.99 -0.36
N VAL A 71 4.95 12.79 -1.23
CA VAL A 71 6.32 12.56 -0.79
C VAL A 71 6.58 13.72 0.15
N SER A 72 6.67 13.45 1.47
CA SER A 72 6.79 14.55 2.43
C SER A 72 7.88 15.49 1.91
N GLN A 73 7.67 16.79 1.99
CA GLN A 73 8.66 17.78 1.55
C GLN A 73 10.05 17.48 2.15
N LYS A 74 10.08 16.82 3.31
CA LYS A 74 11.29 16.30 3.95
C LYS A 74 11.96 15.19 3.15
N LEU A 75 11.19 14.25 2.56
CA LEU A 75 11.77 13.18 1.76
C LEU A 75 12.35 13.74 0.45
N VAL A 76 11.67 14.70 -0.19
CA VAL A 76 12.21 15.38 -1.38
C VAL A 76 13.51 16.10 -1.06
N VAL A 77 13.58 16.81 0.08
CA VAL A 77 14.81 17.48 0.50
C VAL A 77 15.93 16.48 0.82
N SER A 78 15.60 15.38 1.50
CA SER A 78 16.56 14.32 1.80
C SER A 78 17.07 13.62 0.54
N ASP A 79 16.22 13.39 -0.45
CA ASP A 79 16.56 12.86 -1.76
C ASP A 79 17.50 13.80 -2.51
N GLN A 80 17.15 15.08 -2.62
CA GLN A 80 18.00 16.09 -3.24
C GLN A 80 19.37 16.21 -2.58
N GLN A 81 19.44 16.08 -1.26
CA GLN A 81 20.73 16.07 -0.53
C GLN A 81 21.55 14.85 -0.89
N ARG A 82 20.94 13.66 -0.92
CA ARG A 82 21.61 12.41 -1.30
C ARG A 82 22.14 12.48 -2.73
N ASP A 83 21.32 12.93 -3.67
CA ASP A 83 21.70 13.12 -5.08
C ASP A 83 22.85 14.12 -5.23
N ALA A 84 22.80 15.22 -4.50
CA ALA A 84 23.84 16.23 -4.51
C ALA A 84 25.19 15.69 -4.00
N ILE A 85 25.18 14.90 -2.92
CA ILE A 85 26.38 14.26 -2.38
C ILE A 85 26.94 13.23 -3.38
N LEU A 86 26.07 12.39 -3.95
CA LEU A 86 26.48 11.39 -4.92
C LEU A 86 27.12 12.03 -6.18
N GLY A 87 26.49 13.09 -6.70
CA GLY A 87 27.01 13.84 -7.84
C GLY A 87 28.31 14.57 -7.52
N ALA A 88 28.43 15.17 -6.34
CA ALA A 88 29.63 15.86 -5.90
C ALA A 88 30.79 14.89 -5.64
N PHE A 89 30.50 13.69 -5.12
CA PHE A 89 31.53 12.65 -4.93
C PHE A 89 32.08 12.14 -6.26
N ASP A 90 31.23 11.88 -7.26
CA ASP A 90 31.65 11.53 -8.61
C ASP A 90 32.55 12.62 -9.22
N ALA A 91 32.11 13.88 -9.15
CA ALA A 91 32.89 15.03 -9.62
C ALA A 91 34.25 15.20 -8.89
N PHE A 92 34.28 14.97 -7.58
CA PHE A 92 35.51 14.98 -6.79
C PHE A 92 36.50 13.91 -7.28
N LEU A 93 36.04 12.68 -7.48
CA LEU A 93 36.86 11.58 -8.00
C LEU A 93 37.38 11.86 -9.42
N ASP A 94 36.52 12.40 -10.29
CA ASP A 94 36.90 12.77 -11.66
C ASP A 94 38.00 13.85 -11.67
N ALA A 95 37.82 14.90 -10.86
CA ALA A 95 38.80 15.97 -10.73
C ALA A 95 40.18 15.48 -10.22
N LEU A 96 40.17 14.51 -9.29
CA LEU A 96 41.40 13.90 -8.79
C LEU A 96 42.01 12.95 -9.81
N ALA A 97 41.21 12.12 -10.48
CA ALA A 97 41.64 11.16 -11.50
C ALA A 97 42.35 11.84 -12.68
N GLY A 98 41.94 13.09 -13.00
CA GLY A 98 42.65 13.94 -13.97
C GLY A 98 44.14 14.20 -13.62
N ARG A 99 44.54 13.98 -12.34
CA ARG A 99 45.94 14.07 -11.87
C ARG A 99 46.59 12.69 -11.77
N SER A 100 46.49 11.89 -12.78
CA SER A 100 46.89 10.48 -12.83
C SER A 100 48.38 10.18 -12.56
N THR A 101 49.23 11.19 -12.60
CA THR A 101 50.65 11.09 -12.21
C THR A 101 50.87 11.01 -10.70
N ARG A 102 49.84 11.32 -9.89
CA ARG A 102 49.92 11.29 -8.42
C ARG A 102 49.23 10.05 -7.86
N PRO A 103 49.72 9.46 -6.76
CA PRO A 103 49.11 8.29 -6.15
C PRO A 103 47.60 8.49 -5.84
N ALA A 104 47.24 9.66 -5.31
CA ALA A 104 45.82 10.01 -5.02
C ALA A 104 44.96 10.04 -6.28
N GLY A 105 45.50 10.54 -7.42
CA GLY A 105 44.76 10.56 -8.69
C GLY A 105 44.57 9.16 -9.28
N GLN A 106 45.57 8.30 -9.13
CA GLN A 106 45.46 6.88 -9.56
C GLN A 106 44.42 6.13 -8.71
N ALA A 107 44.45 6.36 -7.40
CA ALA A 107 43.47 5.78 -6.45
C ALA A 107 42.04 6.25 -6.77
N ALA A 108 41.84 7.56 -6.94
CA ALA A 108 40.54 8.12 -7.32
C ALA A 108 40.00 7.55 -8.63
N GLY A 109 40.89 7.38 -9.64
CA GLY A 109 40.50 6.77 -10.92
C GLY A 109 40.13 5.28 -10.81
N ARG A 110 40.69 4.53 -9.85
CA ARG A 110 40.22 3.15 -9.55
C ARG A 110 38.88 3.14 -8.86
N VAL A 111 38.71 3.98 -7.84
CA VAL A 111 37.42 4.14 -7.14
C VAL A 111 36.33 4.51 -8.13
N GLN A 112 36.53 5.55 -8.95
CA GLN A 112 35.54 6.03 -9.89
C GLN A 112 35.09 4.96 -10.89
N ARG A 113 36.04 4.22 -11.49
CA ARG A 113 35.69 3.17 -12.44
C ARG A 113 34.90 2.02 -11.83
N GLU A 114 35.13 1.73 -10.56
CA GLU A 114 34.40 0.65 -9.86
C GLU A 114 33.00 1.07 -9.44
N VAL A 115 32.85 2.27 -8.88
CA VAL A 115 31.58 2.68 -8.28
C VAL A 115 30.72 3.54 -9.22
N PHE A 116 31.30 4.19 -10.21
CA PHE A 116 30.61 5.03 -11.20
C PHE A 116 30.95 4.65 -12.65
N PRO A 117 30.82 3.36 -13.06
CA PRO A 117 31.22 2.94 -14.42
C PRO A 117 30.39 3.65 -15.51
N GLU A 118 29.18 4.08 -15.22
CA GLU A 118 28.29 4.84 -16.12
C GLU A 118 27.98 6.26 -15.59
N GLY A 119 28.71 6.72 -14.55
CA GLY A 119 28.51 8.00 -13.87
C GLY A 119 27.39 7.94 -12.82
N SER A 120 27.42 8.91 -11.88
CA SER A 120 26.46 9.03 -10.77
C SER A 120 25.02 9.19 -11.24
N ARG A 121 24.79 9.83 -12.40
CA ARG A 121 23.47 10.06 -12.93
C ARG A 121 22.67 8.76 -13.16
N LYS A 122 23.35 7.66 -13.46
CA LYS A 122 22.70 6.36 -13.63
C LYS A 122 22.03 5.87 -12.35
N ILE A 123 22.64 6.16 -11.21
CA ILE A 123 22.15 5.78 -9.89
C ILE A 123 21.01 6.73 -9.47
N ILE A 124 21.22 8.04 -9.58
CA ILE A 124 20.26 9.09 -9.24
C ILE A 124 18.91 8.95 -9.97
N THR A 125 18.87 8.34 -11.14
CA THR A 125 17.63 8.14 -11.91
C THR A 125 16.89 6.83 -11.59
N LEU A 126 17.38 6.03 -10.65
CA LEU A 126 16.71 4.81 -10.20
C LEU A 126 15.46 5.14 -9.34
N PRO A 127 14.49 4.22 -9.28
CA PRO A 127 13.45 4.29 -8.25
C PRO A 127 14.06 4.27 -6.84
N TYR A 128 13.47 4.94 -5.88
CA TYR A 128 13.98 5.11 -4.51
C TYR A 128 14.52 3.84 -3.84
N PRO A 129 13.79 2.69 -3.87
CA PRO A 129 14.33 1.45 -3.26
C PRO A 129 15.57 0.93 -3.97
N ASP A 130 15.59 1.02 -5.31
CA ASP A 130 16.70 0.52 -6.13
C ASP A 130 17.93 1.43 -5.97
N GLU A 131 17.72 2.73 -5.89
CA GLU A 131 18.77 3.71 -5.63
C GLU A 131 19.39 3.52 -4.25
N THR A 132 18.54 3.34 -3.21
CA THR A 132 19.00 3.06 -1.85
C THR A 132 19.89 1.81 -1.82
N ALA A 133 19.46 0.72 -2.44
CA ALA A 133 20.21 -0.53 -2.51
C ALA A 133 21.51 -0.40 -3.30
N ALA A 134 21.50 0.38 -4.39
CA ALA A 134 22.70 0.65 -5.19
C ALA A 134 23.75 1.43 -4.38
N ILE A 135 23.33 2.45 -3.64
CA ILE A 135 24.23 3.25 -2.77
C ILE A 135 24.75 2.40 -1.60
N GLU A 136 23.91 1.56 -0.96
CA GLU A 136 24.37 0.63 0.07
C GLU A 136 25.45 -0.32 -0.45
N SER A 137 25.23 -0.92 -1.62
CA SER A 137 26.21 -1.79 -2.27
C SER A 137 27.51 -1.06 -2.58
N MET A 138 27.42 0.17 -3.09
CA MET A 138 28.57 1.04 -3.37
C MET A 138 29.37 1.32 -2.09
N VAL A 139 28.68 1.75 -1.01
CA VAL A 139 29.34 2.03 0.29
C VAL A 139 30.03 0.78 0.80
N GLN A 140 29.41 -0.39 0.70
CA GLN A 140 30.04 -1.66 1.10
C GLN A 140 31.33 -1.93 0.32
N VAL A 141 31.34 -1.72 -1.00
CA VAL A 141 32.55 -1.89 -1.84
C VAL A 141 33.64 -0.91 -1.41
N LEU A 142 33.28 0.36 -1.19
CA LEU A 142 34.22 1.41 -0.75
C LEU A 142 34.83 1.11 0.63
N GLU A 143 34.05 0.58 1.57
CA GLU A 143 34.51 0.26 2.93
C GLU A 143 35.25 -1.09 3.03
N THR A 144 35.10 -2.00 2.05
CA THR A 144 35.73 -3.32 2.16
C THR A 144 36.79 -3.57 1.10
N GLN A 145 36.49 -3.35 -0.18
CA GLN A 145 37.35 -3.70 -1.30
C GLN A 145 38.29 -2.55 -1.68
N LEU A 146 37.82 -1.31 -1.55
CA LEU A 146 38.52 -0.11 -1.99
C LEU A 146 39.04 0.78 -0.83
N VAL A 147 39.04 0.27 0.38
CA VAL A 147 39.41 1.06 1.58
C VAL A 147 40.78 1.73 1.46
N GLY A 148 41.77 1.04 0.85
CA GLY A 148 43.09 1.60 0.62
C GLY A 148 43.08 2.74 -0.41
N ASP A 149 42.31 2.60 -1.48
CA ASP A 149 42.14 3.63 -2.52
C ASP A 149 41.33 4.83 -2.02
N VAL A 150 40.26 4.60 -1.24
CA VAL A 150 39.51 5.65 -0.58
C VAL A 150 40.39 6.49 0.33
N THR A 151 41.25 5.83 1.12
CA THR A 151 42.22 6.51 2.00
C THR A 151 43.24 7.29 1.19
N ALA A 152 43.82 6.69 0.16
CA ALA A 152 44.83 7.32 -0.69
C ALA A 152 44.28 8.52 -1.50
N ALA A 153 43.00 8.48 -1.87
CA ALA A 153 42.32 9.57 -2.54
C ALA A 153 41.84 10.67 -1.56
N GLY A 154 41.86 10.43 -0.23
CA GLY A 154 41.30 11.34 0.77
C GLY A 154 39.78 11.42 0.70
N ALA A 155 39.09 10.33 0.32
CA ALA A 155 37.67 10.26 0.05
C ALA A 155 36.82 9.75 1.25
N GLY A 156 37.44 9.54 2.42
CA GLY A 156 36.78 8.94 3.59
C GLY A 156 35.55 9.70 4.06
N ASP A 157 35.61 11.03 4.11
CA ASP A 157 34.50 11.87 4.53
C ASP A 157 33.30 11.77 3.57
N TRP A 158 33.56 11.69 2.27
CA TRP A 158 32.52 11.48 1.25
C TRP A 158 31.77 10.16 1.44
N VAL A 159 32.50 9.08 1.73
CA VAL A 159 31.92 7.77 1.99
C VAL A 159 31.05 7.79 3.24
N ALA A 160 31.55 8.42 4.31
CA ALA A 160 30.81 8.55 5.58
C ALA A 160 29.53 9.39 5.41
N GLU A 161 29.61 10.51 4.68
CA GLU A 161 28.47 11.37 4.42
C GLU A 161 27.42 10.67 3.53
N LEU A 162 27.84 10.00 2.47
CA LEU A 162 26.97 9.23 1.60
C LEU A 162 26.24 8.12 2.36
N LYS A 163 26.95 7.37 3.20
CA LYS A 163 26.39 6.33 4.06
C LYS A 163 25.32 6.89 5.00
N THR A 164 25.63 8.01 5.68
CA THR A 164 24.69 8.64 6.62
C THR A 164 23.45 9.13 5.91
N THR A 165 23.62 9.88 4.81
CA THR A 165 22.50 10.46 4.07
C THR A 165 21.60 9.38 3.45
N ASN A 166 22.17 8.29 2.94
CA ASN A 166 21.41 7.17 2.41
C ASN A 166 20.62 6.44 3.52
N SER A 167 21.21 6.24 4.71
CA SER A 167 20.55 5.64 5.87
C SER A 167 19.41 6.52 6.40
N ASP A 168 19.61 7.84 6.44
CA ASP A 168 18.59 8.79 6.86
C ASP A 168 17.42 8.83 5.87
N PHE A 169 17.71 8.80 4.57
CA PHE A 169 16.69 8.69 3.53
C PHE A 169 15.91 7.38 3.66
N ALA A 170 16.59 6.23 3.79
CA ALA A 170 15.95 4.93 3.96
C ALA A 170 15.02 4.92 5.17
N THR A 171 15.48 5.45 6.30
CA THR A 171 14.68 5.56 7.54
C THR A 171 13.43 6.42 7.33
N GLN A 172 13.54 7.56 6.64
CA GLN A 172 12.41 8.44 6.35
C GLN A 172 11.45 7.78 5.35
N TYR A 173 11.98 7.11 4.34
CA TYR A 173 11.19 6.36 3.36
C TYR A 173 10.42 5.21 4.02
N ASP A 174 11.09 4.46 4.91
CA ASP A 174 10.47 3.37 5.67
C ASP A 174 9.41 3.88 6.64
N GLN A 175 9.63 5.01 7.30
CA GLN A 175 8.62 5.63 8.17
C GLN A 175 7.37 6.08 7.38
N LEU A 176 7.52 6.54 6.15
CA LEU A 176 6.41 6.87 5.26
C LEU A 176 5.73 5.63 4.71
N SER A 177 6.49 4.56 4.47
CA SER A 177 6.00 3.27 3.99
C SER A 177 5.55 2.33 5.10
N ALA A 178 5.97 2.56 6.35
CA ALA A 178 5.64 1.78 7.55
C ALA A 178 4.20 1.90 8.04
N GLY A 179 3.36 2.70 7.35
CA GLY A 179 1.96 2.33 7.27
C GLY A 179 1.89 0.94 6.66
N ARG A 180 1.79 -0.10 7.52
CA ARG A 180 1.62 -1.53 7.21
C ARG A 180 1.63 -1.78 5.69
N GLN A 181 2.71 -2.34 5.14
CA GLN A 181 2.73 -2.82 3.76
C GLN A 181 1.67 -3.91 3.63
N VAL A 182 0.47 -3.51 3.32
CA VAL A 182 -0.61 -4.44 3.07
C VAL A 182 -0.42 -4.91 1.64
N ASP A 183 0.10 -6.11 1.47
CA ASP A 183 0.20 -6.74 0.16
C ASP A 183 -1.19 -6.85 -0.47
N PHE A 184 -1.42 -6.08 -1.52
CA PHE A 184 -2.70 -6.05 -2.24
C PHE A 184 -3.11 -7.45 -2.75
N LYS A 185 -2.15 -8.28 -3.14
CA LYS A 185 -2.42 -9.65 -3.57
C LYS A 185 -2.94 -10.50 -2.41
N ALA A 186 -2.32 -10.38 -1.23
CA ALA A 186 -2.78 -11.06 -0.03
C ALA A 186 -4.16 -10.54 0.41
N LEU A 187 -4.41 -9.22 0.32
CA LEU A 187 -5.74 -8.65 0.57
C LEU A 187 -6.80 -9.25 -0.36
N ARG A 188 -6.52 -9.33 -1.65
CA ARG A 188 -7.48 -9.90 -2.61
C ARG A 188 -7.79 -11.36 -2.33
N VAL A 189 -6.79 -12.18 -1.99
CA VAL A 189 -6.99 -13.59 -1.63
C VAL A 189 -7.89 -13.70 -0.38
N ARG A 190 -7.63 -12.87 0.64
CA ARG A 190 -8.48 -12.82 1.84
C ARG A 190 -9.90 -12.37 1.51
N ASP A 191 -10.06 -11.34 0.67
CA ASP A 191 -11.37 -10.84 0.25
C ASP A 191 -12.18 -11.89 -0.51
N GLU A 192 -11.54 -12.66 -1.40
CA GLU A 192 -12.19 -13.75 -2.12
C GLU A 192 -12.63 -14.88 -1.19
N ALA A 193 -11.80 -15.26 -0.24
CA ALA A 193 -12.12 -16.28 0.76
C ALA A 193 -13.29 -15.84 1.67
N GLN A 194 -13.30 -14.57 2.09
CA GLN A 194 -14.37 -14.02 2.93
C GLN A 194 -15.66 -13.83 2.16
N GLN A 195 -15.61 -13.37 0.90
CA GLN A 195 -16.77 -13.33 0.02
C GLN A 195 -17.42 -14.73 -0.12
N ALA A 196 -16.60 -15.76 -0.33
CA ALA A 196 -17.11 -17.14 -0.40
C ALA A 196 -17.74 -17.59 0.91
N THR A 197 -17.19 -17.18 2.07
CA THR A 197 -17.73 -17.52 3.39
C THR A 197 -19.05 -16.78 3.65
N PHE A 198 -19.14 -15.51 3.23
CA PHE A 198 -20.39 -14.74 3.29
C PHE A 198 -21.48 -15.37 2.42
N LEU A 199 -21.16 -15.80 1.20
CA LEU A 199 -22.12 -16.51 0.33
C LEU A 199 -22.59 -17.84 0.95
N ARG A 200 -21.72 -18.57 1.67
CA ARG A 200 -22.13 -19.77 2.40
C ARG A 200 -23.08 -19.42 3.56
N LEU A 201 -22.87 -18.28 4.24
CA LEU A 201 -23.80 -17.80 5.25
C LEU A 201 -25.19 -17.54 4.63
N ILE A 202 -25.25 -16.84 3.48
CA ILE A 202 -26.51 -16.64 2.76
C ILE A 202 -27.17 -17.98 2.40
N GLY A 203 -26.40 -18.96 1.90
CA GLY A 203 -26.91 -20.30 1.62
C GLY A 203 -27.49 -20.99 2.87
N LYS A 204 -26.84 -20.87 4.02
CA LYS A 204 -27.37 -21.39 5.31
C LYS A 204 -28.66 -20.71 5.73
N VAL A 205 -28.75 -19.38 5.57
CA VAL A 205 -29.97 -18.63 5.86
C VAL A 205 -31.13 -19.12 5.00
N VAL A 206 -30.93 -19.28 3.69
CA VAL A 206 -31.93 -19.82 2.76
C VAL A 206 -32.37 -21.22 3.16
N GLY A 207 -31.42 -22.11 3.50
CA GLY A 207 -31.71 -23.47 3.89
C GLY A 207 -32.40 -23.64 5.25
N ALA A 208 -32.20 -22.69 6.16
CA ALA A 208 -32.81 -22.71 7.50
C ALA A 208 -34.16 -21.97 7.59
N SER A 209 -34.49 -21.14 6.59
CA SER A 209 -35.74 -20.39 6.59
C SER A 209 -36.92 -21.29 6.30
N THR A 210 -37.99 -21.14 7.08
CA THR A 210 -39.20 -21.97 6.98
C THR A 210 -40.22 -21.41 5.97
N ASP A 211 -40.14 -20.10 5.71
CA ASP A 211 -41.02 -19.39 4.78
C ASP A 211 -40.39 -18.12 4.23
N ASP A 212 -41.01 -17.50 3.23
CA ASP A 212 -40.53 -16.31 2.55
C ASP A 212 -40.51 -15.05 3.46
N ALA A 213 -41.39 -14.98 4.48
CA ALA A 213 -41.43 -13.86 5.40
C ALA A 213 -40.21 -13.87 6.34
N GLN A 214 -39.89 -15.05 6.89
CA GLN A 214 -38.69 -15.25 7.69
C GLN A 214 -37.42 -15.00 6.85
N LEU A 215 -37.36 -15.54 5.63
CA LEU A 215 -36.26 -15.28 4.70
C LEU A 215 -36.08 -13.78 4.41
N GLY A 216 -37.18 -13.08 4.13
CA GLY A 216 -37.18 -11.64 3.91
C GLY A 216 -36.63 -10.86 5.10
N THR A 217 -37.02 -11.24 6.32
CA THR A 217 -36.54 -10.62 7.55
C THR A 217 -35.02 -10.84 7.75
N LEU A 218 -34.55 -12.06 7.52
CA LEU A 218 -33.13 -12.42 7.69
C LEU A 218 -32.23 -11.75 6.67
N LEU A 219 -32.70 -11.57 5.44
CA LEU A 219 -31.90 -11.03 4.33
C LEU A 219 -32.30 -9.61 3.92
N ASP A 220 -33.07 -8.88 4.70
CA ASP A 220 -33.45 -7.48 4.41
C ASP A 220 -32.20 -6.59 4.17
N SER A 221 -31.22 -6.72 5.04
CA SER A 221 -29.95 -5.99 4.91
C SER A 221 -29.19 -6.31 3.60
N VAL A 222 -29.29 -7.55 3.13
CA VAL A 222 -28.67 -7.97 1.86
C VAL A 222 -29.43 -7.34 0.67
N ALA A 223 -30.77 -7.29 0.73
CA ALA A 223 -31.59 -6.63 -0.28
C ALA A 223 -31.29 -5.13 -0.38
N VAL A 224 -31.16 -4.47 0.76
CA VAL A 224 -30.81 -3.04 0.84
C VAL A 224 -29.44 -2.79 0.19
N GLN A 225 -28.43 -3.56 0.53
CA GLN A 225 -27.09 -3.39 -0.03
C GLN A 225 -27.03 -3.78 -1.51
N GLN A 226 -27.77 -4.79 -1.94
CA GLN A 226 -27.90 -5.17 -3.35
C GLN A 226 -28.51 -4.01 -4.17
N ALA A 227 -29.55 -3.37 -3.66
CA ALA A 227 -30.17 -2.21 -4.32
C ALA A 227 -29.19 -1.01 -4.39
N ALA A 228 -28.47 -0.74 -3.30
CA ALA A 228 -27.45 0.31 -3.27
C ALA A 228 -26.33 0.06 -4.29
N MET A 229 -25.83 -1.17 -4.38
CA MET A 229 -24.80 -1.55 -5.37
C MET A 229 -25.32 -1.37 -6.79
N LYS A 230 -26.56 -1.83 -7.07
CA LYS A 230 -27.19 -1.62 -8.37
C LYS A 230 -27.24 -0.17 -8.78
N ALA A 231 -27.63 0.72 -7.86
CA ALA A 231 -27.69 2.16 -8.11
C ALA A 231 -26.30 2.76 -8.40
N LEU A 232 -25.25 2.33 -7.68
CA LEU A 232 -23.88 2.76 -7.92
C LEU A 232 -23.40 2.35 -9.33
N TYR A 233 -23.61 1.10 -9.73
CA TYR A 233 -23.24 0.63 -11.06
C TYR A 233 -24.01 1.33 -12.17
N GLN A 234 -25.31 1.56 -11.99
CA GLN A 234 -26.12 2.29 -12.97
C GLN A 234 -25.69 3.76 -13.12
N SER A 235 -25.29 4.40 -12.03
CA SER A 235 -24.76 5.78 -12.07
C SER A 235 -23.32 5.89 -12.53
N ARG A 236 -22.63 4.78 -12.82
CA ARG A 236 -21.19 4.71 -13.15
C ARG A 236 -20.29 5.35 -12.09
N ARG A 237 -20.74 5.41 -10.86
CA ARG A 237 -19.94 5.90 -9.73
C ARG A 237 -19.04 4.80 -9.22
N ALA A 238 -17.88 5.19 -8.68
CA ALA A 238 -17.00 4.25 -8.00
C ALA A 238 -17.72 3.65 -6.79
N VAL A 239 -17.49 2.36 -6.56
CA VAL A 239 -18.06 1.66 -5.40
C VAL A 239 -17.28 2.11 -4.16
N SER A 240 -17.95 2.84 -3.25
CA SER A 240 -17.44 3.14 -1.92
C SER A 240 -17.79 2.03 -0.95
N ASP A 241 -16.89 1.77 0.01
CA ASP A 241 -17.21 0.91 1.16
C ASP A 241 -18.17 1.63 2.12
N VAL A 242 -18.71 0.91 3.08
CA VAL A 242 -19.57 1.46 4.12
C VAL A 242 -18.92 1.27 5.49
N ASP A 243 -19.31 2.11 6.43
CA ASP A 243 -19.01 1.89 7.83
C ASP A 243 -19.66 0.59 8.29
N ALA A 244 -18.88 -0.28 8.93
CA ALA A 244 -19.29 -1.64 9.26
C ALA A 244 -20.37 -1.71 10.38
N ASP A 245 -20.53 -0.65 11.15
CA ASP A 245 -21.51 -0.57 12.23
C ASP A 245 -22.79 0.12 11.79
N THR A 246 -22.69 1.17 10.99
CA THR A 246 -23.84 2.01 10.59
C THR A 246 -24.36 1.70 9.20
N GLY A 247 -23.57 1.06 8.33
CA GLY A 247 -23.90 0.82 6.91
C GLY A 247 -23.88 2.09 6.04
N VAL A 248 -23.43 3.23 6.59
CA VAL A 248 -23.35 4.51 5.87
C VAL A 248 -22.14 4.50 4.93
N PRO A 249 -22.26 4.98 3.67
CA PRO A 249 -21.14 5.08 2.76
C PRO A 249 -20.00 5.92 3.34
N LEU A 250 -18.78 5.39 3.29
CA LEU A 250 -17.59 6.12 3.69
C LEU A 250 -17.27 7.21 2.65
N PRO A 251 -16.77 8.39 3.10
CA PRO A 251 -16.31 9.42 2.19
C PRO A 251 -15.18 8.87 1.31
N GLN A 252 -15.28 9.10 0.00
CA GLN A 252 -14.18 8.76 -0.89
C GLN A 252 -13.02 9.73 -0.65
N PRO A 253 -11.76 9.25 -0.72
CA PRO A 253 -10.62 10.16 -0.75
C PRO A 253 -10.82 11.13 -1.92
N VAL A 254 -10.85 12.41 -1.64
CA VAL A 254 -10.91 13.45 -2.67
C VAL A 254 -9.61 13.36 -3.47
N ALA A 255 -9.71 13.03 -4.75
CA ALA A 255 -8.57 13.20 -5.64
C ALA A 255 -8.23 14.69 -5.62
N THR A 256 -7.12 15.06 -5.01
CA THR A 256 -6.58 16.42 -5.12
C THR A 256 -6.15 16.60 -6.56
N ASP A 257 -6.78 17.53 -7.27
CA ASP A 257 -6.33 17.92 -8.60
C ASP A 257 -4.84 18.29 -8.52
N PRO A 258 -4.04 17.84 -9.49
CA PRO A 258 -2.64 18.25 -9.54
C PRO A 258 -2.59 19.78 -9.63
N PRO A 259 -1.63 20.43 -8.93
CA PRO A 259 -1.49 21.87 -9.00
C PRO A 259 -1.36 22.29 -10.46
N ALA A 260 -2.12 23.32 -10.84
CA ALA A 260 -2.06 23.88 -12.18
C ALA A 260 -0.60 24.26 -12.51
N PRO A 261 -0.12 23.99 -13.74
CA PRO A 261 1.23 24.36 -14.12
C PRO A 261 1.38 25.87 -13.95
N THR A 262 2.36 26.26 -13.16
CA THR A 262 2.73 27.67 -12.96
C THR A 262 3.20 28.24 -14.29
N PRO A 263 2.75 29.45 -14.71
CA PRO A 263 3.08 30.05 -15.99
C PRO A 263 4.57 30.38 -16.12
#